data_b16f22af4e41c9d9dacca6fab832cba4
#
_entry.id   b16f22af4e41c9d9dacca6fab832cba4
#
_cell.length_a   1.000
_cell.length_b   1.000
_cell.length_c   1.000
_cell.angle_alpha   90.00
_cell.angle_beta   90.00
_cell.angle_gamma   90.00
#
_symmetry.space_group_name_H-M   'P 1'
#
loop_
_entity.id
_entity.type
_entity.pdbx_description
1 polymer ?
#
loop_
_entity_poly.entity_id
_entity_poly.type
_entity_poly.pdbx_seq_one_letter_code
_entity_poly.pdbx_strand_id
1 'polypeptide(L)'
;AHIHPSRTDDRNVFIAKMPPFDNGTYHLYMDITHETGFSHTMTNTFTYNTENTIYDTTILTVERDPDDSWMLNTIEDRITWKGNQPAYNVGDDIALQFKVSNNGTPAVLEPYINMGGHAALLKKDRSVFVHLHPIGTISMASQEIFQENYTQGVLDREDICFFGFSDDSTGNYFNSNTSPNGEVNFPAIKLGTPGNYAIWVQVKSAGKVITQKFDFEVIR
;
A
#
# COMPACT_ATOMS: atom_id res chain seq x y z
N ALA A 1 -10.34 2.21 -1.02
CA ALA A 1 -9.98 0.85 -1.44
C ALA A 1 -8.58 0.82 -2.02
N HIS A 2 -7.87 -0.27 -1.87
CA HIS A 2 -6.63 -0.61 -2.54
C HIS A 2 -6.93 -1.85 -3.40
N ILE A 3 -6.69 -1.77 -4.70
CA ILE A 3 -7.18 -2.72 -5.69
C ILE A 3 -6.05 -3.05 -6.66
N HIS A 4 -5.95 -4.33 -7.04
CA HIS A 4 -4.96 -4.84 -7.96
C HIS A 4 -5.64 -5.23 -9.28
N PRO A 5 -5.38 -4.49 -10.37
CA PRO A 5 -5.98 -4.81 -11.65
C PRO A 5 -5.27 -5.99 -12.32
N SER A 6 -6.04 -6.82 -13.01
CA SER A 6 -5.55 -7.91 -13.84
C SER A 6 -5.34 -7.45 -15.28
N ARG A 7 -4.38 -8.07 -15.96
CA ARG A 7 -4.16 -7.86 -17.40
C ARG A 7 -5.28 -8.48 -18.21
N THR A 8 -5.58 -7.87 -19.33
CA THR A 8 -6.46 -8.45 -20.36
C THR A 8 -5.62 -8.91 -21.59
N ASP A 9 -6.29 -9.45 -22.60
CA ASP A 9 -5.63 -9.79 -23.87
C ASP A 9 -5.12 -8.53 -24.61
N ASP A 10 -5.72 -7.38 -24.37
CA ASP A 10 -5.21 -6.10 -24.83
C ASP A 10 -4.17 -5.58 -23.81
N ARG A 11 -2.93 -5.42 -24.26
CA ARG A 11 -1.80 -4.94 -23.43
C ARG A 11 -2.04 -3.60 -22.75
N ASN A 12 -2.93 -2.77 -23.29
CA ASN A 12 -3.19 -1.42 -22.80
C ASN A 12 -4.42 -1.37 -21.88
N VAL A 13 -5.08 -2.51 -21.69
CA VAL A 13 -6.31 -2.60 -20.90
C VAL A 13 -6.10 -3.48 -19.67
N PHE A 14 -6.36 -2.88 -18.54
CA PHE A 14 -6.39 -3.57 -17.25
C PHE A 14 -7.81 -3.52 -16.70
N ILE A 15 -8.19 -4.57 -15.99
CA ILE A 15 -9.53 -4.70 -15.43
C ILE A 15 -9.43 -5.03 -13.93
N ALA A 16 -10.27 -4.41 -13.14
CA ALA A 16 -10.35 -4.67 -11.71
C ALA A 16 -11.79 -4.77 -11.25
N LYS A 17 -12.04 -5.64 -10.29
CA LYS A 17 -13.34 -5.69 -9.63
C LYS A 17 -13.43 -4.58 -8.60
N MET A 18 -14.33 -3.65 -8.86
CA MET A 18 -14.54 -2.51 -7.96
C MET A 18 -15.41 -2.89 -6.77
N PRO A 19 -15.18 -2.29 -5.58
CA PRO A 19 -16.08 -2.43 -4.45
C PRO A 19 -17.47 -1.85 -4.76
N PRO A 20 -18.50 -2.23 -4.00
CA PRO A 20 -19.79 -1.53 -4.08
C PRO A 20 -19.58 -0.09 -3.64
N PHE A 21 -19.84 0.85 -4.54
CA PHE A 21 -19.77 2.28 -4.27
C PHE A 21 -21.12 2.83 -3.88
N ASP A 22 -21.13 3.76 -2.96
CA ASP A 22 -22.23 4.69 -2.78
C ASP A 22 -22.21 5.74 -3.89
N ASN A 23 -23.37 6.39 -4.14
CA ASN A 23 -23.41 7.51 -5.07
C ASN A 23 -22.47 8.62 -4.61
N GLY A 24 -21.58 9.06 -5.49
CA GLY A 24 -20.58 10.05 -5.12
C GLY A 24 -19.46 10.22 -6.12
N THR A 25 -18.56 11.13 -5.80
CA THR A 25 -17.35 11.40 -6.58
C THR A 25 -16.16 10.73 -5.95
N TYR A 26 -15.42 9.98 -6.74
CA TYR A 26 -14.27 9.18 -6.34
C TYR A 26 -13.01 9.63 -7.06
N HIS A 27 -11.89 9.57 -6.36
CA HIS A 27 -10.58 9.88 -6.90
C HIS A 27 -9.76 8.60 -7.02
N LEU A 28 -9.23 8.36 -8.20
CA LEU A 28 -8.34 7.25 -8.50
C LEU A 28 -6.89 7.72 -8.46
N TYR A 29 -6.04 6.92 -7.84
CA TYR A 29 -4.60 7.01 -7.89
C TYR A 29 -4.11 5.67 -8.42
N MET A 30 -3.47 5.68 -9.56
CA MET A 30 -3.04 4.47 -10.28
C MET A 30 -1.52 4.48 -10.39
N ASP A 31 -0.86 3.62 -9.66
CA ASP A 31 0.58 3.45 -9.76
C ASP A 31 0.90 2.55 -10.96
N ILE A 32 1.67 3.07 -11.88
CA ILE A 32 2.05 2.40 -13.12
C ILE A 32 3.56 2.30 -13.16
N THR A 33 4.06 1.09 -13.41
CA THR A 33 5.47 0.85 -13.69
C THR A 33 5.62 0.37 -15.11
N HIS A 34 6.45 1.08 -15.87
CA HIS A 34 6.79 0.73 -17.25
C HIS A 34 7.91 -0.32 -17.30
N GLU A 35 8.02 -1.03 -18.42
CA GLU A 35 9.09 -2.01 -18.66
C GLU A 35 10.51 -1.43 -18.47
N THR A 36 10.66 -0.12 -18.59
CA THR A 36 11.91 0.61 -18.34
C THR A 36 12.25 0.78 -16.86
N GLY A 37 11.36 0.36 -15.94
CA GLY A 37 11.46 0.61 -14.50
C GLY A 37 10.96 2.00 -14.08
N PHE A 38 10.56 2.86 -15.01
CA PHE A 38 9.97 4.16 -14.66
C PHE A 38 8.59 3.98 -14.08
N SER A 39 8.38 4.53 -12.88
CA SER A 39 7.10 4.49 -12.18
C SER A 39 6.52 5.88 -12.01
N HIS A 40 5.21 6.00 -12.17
CA HIS A 40 4.48 7.24 -11.89
C HIS A 40 3.05 6.93 -11.44
N THR A 41 2.46 7.86 -10.71
CA THR A 41 1.05 7.79 -10.30
C THR A 41 0.20 8.61 -11.25
N MET A 42 -0.74 7.98 -11.92
CA MET A 42 -1.79 8.66 -12.67
C MET A 42 -2.99 8.92 -11.76
N THR A 43 -3.63 10.06 -11.96
CA THR A 43 -4.83 10.42 -11.18
C THR A 43 -6.02 10.64 -12.10
N ASN A 44 -7.17 10.21 -11.66
CA ASN A 44 -8.43 10.48 -12.33
C ASN A 44 -9.55 10.67 -11.31
N THR A 45 -10.67 11.22 -11.76
CA THR A 45 -11.87 11.41 -10.96
C THR A 45 -13.07 10.90 -11.73
N PHE A 46 -13.93 10.11 -11.08
CA PHE A 46 -15.19 9.68 -11.67
C PHE A 46 -16.33 9.87 -10.68
N THR A 47 -17.54 10.04 -11.21
CA THR A 47 -18.77 10.09 -10.42
C THR A 47 -19.54 8.80 -10.63
N TYR A 48 -19.83 8.11 -9.54
CA TYR A 48 -20.67 6.93 -9.54
C TYR A 48 -22.10 7.31 -9.16
N ASN A 49 -23.06 6.87 -9.97
CA ASN A 49 -24.47 7.02 -9.71
C ASN A 49 -25.21 5.75 -10.16
N THR A 50 -25.84 5.07 -9.23
CA THR A 50 -26.58 3.83 -9.49
C THR A 50 -27.74 3.99 -10.48
N GLU A 51 -28.34 5.18 -10.58
CA GLU A 51 -29.44 5.45 -11.51
C GLU A 51 -28.97 5.50 -12.99
N ASN A 52 -27.69 5.78 -13.22
CA ASN A 52 -27.11 5.94 -14.55
C ASN A 52 -26.16 4.79 -14.94
N THR A 53 -26.09 3.75 -14.13
CA THR A 53 -25.19 2.63 -14.43
C THR A 53 -25.82 1.75 -15.50
N ILE A 54 -25.28 1.79 -16.70
CA ILE A 54 -25.58 0.80 -17.75
C ILE A 54 -24.79 -0.45 -17.38
N TYR A 55 -25.50 -1.49 -16.97
CA TYR A 55 -24.89 -2.80 -16.79
C TYR A 55 -24.63 -3.39 -18.16
N ASP A 56 -23.42 -3.27 -18.66
CA ASP A 56 -22.97 -4.05 -19.80
C ASP A 56 -22.76 -5.50 -19.36
N THR A 57 -23.68 -6.37 -19.74
CA THR A 57 -23.63 -7.79 -19.39
C THR A 57 -22.52 -8.56 -20.14
N THR A 58 -21.82 -7.90 -21.04
CA THR A 58 -20.65 -8.49 -21.74
C THR A 58 -19.36 -8.29 -20.95
N ILE A 59 -19.39 -7.61 -19.79
CA ILE A 59 -18.23 -7.40 -18.96
C ILE A 59 -17.71 -8.75 -18.47
N LEU A 60 -16.44 -8.99 -18.77
CA LEU A 60 -15.65 -10.09 -18.28
C LEU A 60 -15.86 -10.24 -16.76
N THR A 61 -16.24 -11.42 -16.31
CA THR A 61 -16.30 -11.74 -14.89
C THR A 61 -14.88 -11.80 -14.36
N VAL A 62 -14.41 -10.68 -13.81
CA VAL A 62 -13.13 -10.63 -13.11
C VAL A 62 -13.36 -10.99 -11.67
N GLU A 63 -12.57 -11.93 -11.19
CA GLU A 63 -12.55 -12.24 -9.77
C GLU A 63 -11.78 -11.16 -9.00
N ARG A 64 -12.17 -10.97 -7.76
CA ARG A 64 -11.46 -10.07 -6.86
C ARG A 64 -10.09 -10.66 -6.55
N ASP A 65 -9.04 -9.83 -6.59
CA ASP A 65 -7.75 -10.22 -6.07
C ASP A 65 -7.86 -10.52 -4.55
N PRO A 66 -7.28 -11.62 -4.07
CA PRO A 66 -7.34 -11.97 -2.63
C PRO A 66 -6.77 -10.89 -1.70
N ASP A 67 -5.85 -10.09 -2.19
CA ASP A 67 -5.20 -9.03 -1.43
C ASP A 67 -5.86 -7.65 -1.61
N ASP A 68 -6.95 -7.55 -2.37
CA ASP A 68 -7.73 -6.31 -2.45
C ASP A 68 -8.31 -5.91 -1.09
N SER A 69 -8.18 -4.64 -0.73
CA SER A 69 -8.78 -4.06 0.47
C SER A 69 -9.86 -3.04 0.12
N TRP A 70 -11.11 -3.33 0.43
CA TRP A 70 -12.24 -2.49 0.12
C TRP A 70 -12.76 -1.64 1.28
N MET A 71 -12.37 -1.96 2.52
CA MET A 71 -12.92 -1.32 3.70
C MET A 71 -11.83 -0.89 4.67
N LEU A 72 -12.09 0.22 5.35
CA LEU A 72 -11.38 0.55 6.58
C LEU A 72 -11.91 -0.36 7.69
N ASN A 73 -11.03 -1.11 8.32
CA ASN A 73 -11.38 -1.83 9.55
C ASN A 73 -11.38 -0.82 10.69
N THR A 74 -12.54 -0.28 10.99
CA THR A 74 -12.74 0.66 12.11
C THR A 74 -12.95 -0.06 13.45
N ILE A 75 -12.94 -1.38 13.45
CA ILE A 75 -13.20 -2.18 14.64
C ILE A 75 -11.87 -2.44 15.33
N GLU A 76 -11.69 -1.77 16.47
CA GLU A 76 -10.57 -1.87 17.38
C GLU A 76 -9.25 -1.29 16.82
N ASP A 77 -8.66 -0.35 17.53
CA ASP A 77 -7.37 0.26 17.26
C ASP A 77 -6.26 -0.81 17.24
N ARG A 78 -6.14 -1.47 16.09
CA ARG A 78 -5.18 -2.55 15.90
C ARG A 78 -3.81 -2.05 15.51
N ILE A 79 -3.73 -0.89 14.88
CA ILE A 79 -2.49 -0.27 14.45
C ILE A 79 -2.25 0.98 15.28
N THR A 80 -1.10 1.08 15.89
CA THR A 80 -0.66 2.26 16.63
C THR A 80 0.54 2.87 15.94
N TRP A 81 0.48 4.15 15.62
CA TRP A 81 1.62 4.89 15.09
C TRP A 81 2.50 5.34 16.24
N LYS A 82 3.72 4.80 16.33
CA LYS A 82 4.69 5.13 17.39
C LYS A 82 5.22 6.56 17.20
N GLY A 83 5.15 7.36 18.25
CA GLY A 83 5.66 8.73 18.21
C GLY A 83 4.85 9.67 17.34
N ASN A 84 3.63 9.29 16.94
CA ASN A 84 2.73 10.18 16.23
C ASN A 84 2.50 11.48 17.01
N GLN A 85 2.55 12.59 16.28
CA GLN A 85 2.22 13.92 16.80
C GLN A 85 1.03 14.47 16.01
N PRO A 86 0.17 15.28 16.64
CA PRO A 86 -0.95 15.91 15.94
C PRO A 86 -0.50 16.90 14.86
N ALA A 87 0.72 17.46 15.00
CA ALA A 87 1.32 18.38 14.05
C ALA A 87 2.85 18.20 13.96
N TYR A 88 3.37 18.39 12.75
CA TYR A 88 4.80 18.41 12.40
C TYR A 88 5.14 19.73 11.69
N ASN A 89 6.40 20.16 11.73
CA ASN A 89 6.81 21.30 10.91
C ASN A 89 7.17 20.85 9.49
N VAL A 90 7.06 21.78 8.55
CA VAL A 90 7.57 21.55 7.18
C VAL A 90 9.04 21.15 7.24
N GLY A 91 9.38 20.04 6.60
CA GLY A 91 10.74 19.52 6.53
C GLY A 91 11.18 18.64 7.70
N ASP A 92 10.33 18.46 8.71
CA ASP A 92 10.61 17.48 9.77
C ASP A 92 10.74 16.07 9.21
N ASP A 93 11.61 15.26 9.80
CA ASP A 93 11.68 13.83 9.56
C ASP A 93 10.52 13.13 10.31
N ILE A 94 9.50 12.74 9.58
CA ILE A 94 8.33 12.07 10.13
C ILE A 94 8.60 10.56 10.12
N ALA A 95 8.83 10.00 11.30
CA ALA A 95 9.04 8.55 11.44
C ALA A 95 7.72 7.79 11.27
N LEU A 96 7.70 6.84 10.34
CA LEU A 96 6.54 6.01 10.02
C LEU A 96 6.72 4.60 10.61
N GLN A 97 6.60 4.51 11.94
CA GLN A 97 6.77 3.28 12.69
C GLN A 97 5.43 2.87 13.32
N PHE A 98 4.96 1.68 12.98
CA PHE A 98 3.65 1.21 13.42
C PHE A 98 3.77 -0.10 14.20
N LYS A 99 2.90 -0.25 15.20
CA LYS A 99 2.75 -1.48 15.95
C LYS A 99 1.33 -1.99 15.77
N VAL A 100 1.23 -3.25 15.40
CA VAL A 100 -0.03 -3.95 15.19
C VAL A 100 -0.29 -4.88 16.36
N SER A 101 -1.49 -4.84 16.91
CA SER A 101 -1.90 -5.69 18.02
C SER A 101 -3.22 -6.39 17.72
N ASN A 102 -3.40 -7.55 18.36
CA ASN A 102 -4.66 -8.27 18.37
C ASN A 102 -5.01 -8.55 19.84
N ASN A 103 -6.10 -7.95 20.31
CA ASN A 103 -6.53 -8.05 21.73
C ASN A 103 -5.40 -7.74 22.73
N GLY A 104 -4.61 -6.69 22.46
CA GLY A 104 -3.52 -6.25 23.32
C GLY A 104 -2.22 -7.04 23.21
N THR A 105 -2.17 -8.10 22.41
CA THR A 105 -0.93 -8.85 22.13
C THR A 105 -0.37 -8.44 20.76
N PRO A 106 0.96 -8.46 20.54
CA PRO A 106 1.52 -8.22 19.21
C PRO A 106 0.92 -9.18 18.18
N ALA A 107 0.49 -8.63 17.04
CA ALA A 107 -0.05 -9.44 15.95
C ALA A 107 1.08 -10.15 15.20
N VAL A 108 0.83 -11.36 14.73
CA VAL A 108 1.68 -12.01 13.74
C VAL A 108 1.30 -11.44 12.38
N LEU A 109 2.26 -10.77 11.73
CA LEU A 109 2.06 -10.20 10.40
C LEU A 109 2.37 -11.25 9.33
N GLU A 110 1.59 -11.24 8.29
CA GLU A 110 1.71 -12.09 7.11
C GLU A 110 2.14 -11.24 5.91
N PRO A 111 2.76 -11.82 4.90
CA PRO A 111 3.03 -11.12 3.66
C PRO A 111 1.74 -10.56 3.07
N TYR A 112 1.75 -9.26 2.76
CA TYR A 112 0.70 -8.56 2.06
C TYR A 112 1.28 -8.02 0.77
N ILE A 113 0.93 -8.64 -0.34
CA ILE A 113 1.53 -8.37 -1.66
C ILE A 113 3.06 -8.45 -1.57
N ASN A 114 3.57 -9.60 -1.11
CA ASN A 114 5.00 -9.88 -0.91
C ASN A 114 5.77 -8.92 0.01
N MET A 115 5.07 -8.13 0.83
CA MET A 115 5.67 -7.16 1.76
C MET A 115 5.02 -7.22 3.13
N GLY A 116 5.68 -6.62 4.12
CA GLY A 116 5.14 -6.54 5.48
C GLY A 116 3.97 -5.58 5.65
N GLY A 117 3.69 -4.77 4.65
CA GLY A 117 2.58 -3.84 4.66
C GLY A 117 2.68 -2.80 3.55
N HIS A 118 1.62 -2.01 3.40
CA HIS A 118 1.55 -0.88 2.47
C HIS A 118 1.05 0.36 3.20
N ALA A 119 1.44 1.54 2.73
CA ALA A 119 0.87 2.77 3.20
C ALA A 119 0.62 3.75 2.04
N ALA A 120 -0.48 4.46 2.12
CA ALA A 120 -0.81 5.55 1.21
C ALA A 120 -0.96 6.84 1.99
N LEU A 121 -0.17 7.86 1.64
CA LEU A 121 -0.22 9.18 2.23
C LEU A 121 -0.84 10.17 1.24
N LEU A 122 -1.77 10.95 1.72
CA LEU A 122 -2.50 11.93 0.91
C LEU A 122 -2.64 13.24 1.68
N LYS A 123 -2.33 14.37 1.02
CA LYS A 123 -2.76 15.67 1.50
C LYS A 123 -4.24 15.89 1.20
N LYS A 124 -5.00 16.47 2.11
CA LYS A 124 -6.47 16.61 1.95
C LYS A 124 -6.90 17.39 0.71
N ASP A 125 -6.06 18.33 0.23
CA ASP A 125 -6.29 19.06 -1.03
C ASP A 125 -5.87 18.26 -2.28
N ARG A 126 -5.32 17.05 -2.10
CA ARG A 126 -4.88 16.13 -3.14
C ARG A 126 -3.65 16.58 -3.94
N SER A 127 -2.96 17.61 -3.47
CA SER A 127 -1.73 18.09 -4.11
C SER A 127 -0.51 17.18 -3.83
N VAL A 128 -0.60 16.28 -2.85
CA VAL A 128 0.43 15.31 -2.52
C VAL A 128 -0.20 13.93 -2.35
N PHE A 129 0.33 12.95 -3.05
CA PHE A 129 0.06 11.54 -2.87
C PHE A 129 1.38 10.77 -2.86
N VAL A 130 1.55 9.85 -1.93
CA VAL A 130 2.72 8.97 -1.86
C VAL A 130 2.26 7.56 -1.50
N HIS A 131 2.60 6.59 -2.33
CA HIS A 131 2.45 5.17 -2.01
C HIS A 131 3.77 4.67 -1.43
N LEU A 132 3.73 4.08 -0.25
CA LEU A 132 4.90 3.68 0.52
C LEU A 132 4.90 2.19 0.77
N HIS A 133 6.09 1.63 0.65
CA HIS A 133 6.41 0.26 1.03
C HIS A 133 7.42 0.28 2.19
N PRO A 134 7.51 -0.77 3.02
CA PRO A 134 8.52 -0.84 4.06
C PRO A 134 9.96 -0.72 3.53
N ILE A 135 10.20 -1.06 2.27
CA ILE A 135 11.49 -0.91 1.57
C ILE A 135 11.61 0.42 0.80
N GLY A 136 10.68 1.34 0.95
CA GLY A 136 10.67 2.62 0.26
C GLY A 136 9.56 2.78 -0.78
N THR A 137 9.86 3.48 -1.87
CA THR A 137 8.92 3.72 -2.97
C THR A 137 9.18 2.82 -4.18
N ILE A 138 9.89 1.72 -3.98
CA ILE A 138 10.17 0.75 -5.05
C ILE A 138 8.85 0.13 -5.51
N SER A 139 8.63 0.11 -6.82
CA SER A 139 7.41 -0.46 -7.38
C SER A 139 7.36 -1.98 -7.20
N MET A 140 6.15 -2.53 -7.13
CA MET A 140 5.91 -3.97 -7.09
C MET A 140 6.58 -4.70 -8.26
N ALA A 141 6.45 -4.17 -9.47
CA ALA A 141 7.06 -4.78 -10.66
C ALA A 141 8.58 -4.83 -10.57
N SER A 142 9.23 -3.81 -10.01
CA SER A 142 10.67 -3.84 -9.77
C SER A 142 11.03 -4.90 -8.74
N GLN A 143 10.23 -5.02 -7.69
CA GLN A 143 10.44 -6.03 -6.65
C GLN A 143 10.29 -7.45 -7.21
N GLU A 144 9.28 -7.71 -8.03
CA GLU A 144 9.08 -9.01 -8.70
C GLU A 144 10.26 -9.37 -9.59
N ILE A 145 10.78 -8.42 -10.37
CA ILE A 145 11.96 -8.61 -11.21
C ILE A 145 13.19 -8.95 -10.35
N PHE A 146 13.40 -8.27 -9.24
CA PHE A 146 14.51 -8.58 -8.33
C PHE A 146 14.36 -9.98 -7.73
N GLN A 147 13.17 -10.35 -7.31
CA GLN A 147 12.88 -11.67 -6.76
C GLN A 147 13.08 -12.78 -7.83
N GLU A 148 12.63 -12.54 -9.05
CA GLU A 148 12.83 -13.48 -10.16
C GLU A 148 14.31 -13.65 -10.50
N ASN A 149 15.06 -12.55 -10.61
CA ASN A 149 16.49 -12.58 -10.87
C ASN A 149 17.28 -13.30 -9.78
N TYR A 150 16.86 -13.20 -8.55
CA TYR A 150 17.45 -13.94 -7.44
C TYR A 150 17.15 -15.44 -7.55
N THR A 151 15.91 -15.83 -7.78
CA THR A 151 15.54 -17.25 -7.94
C THR A 151 16.21 -17.89 -9.13
N GLN A 152 16.55 -17.11 -10.16
CA GLN A 152 17.30 -17.56 -11.33
C GLN A 152 18.83 -17.52 -11.13
N GLY A 153 19.32 -17.07 -9.96
CA GLY A 153 20.74 -16.97 -9.65
C GLY A 153 21.49 -15.86 -10.39
N VAL A 154 20.77 -14.87 -10.91
CA VAL A 154 21.32 -13.65 -11.54
C VAL A 154 21.81 -12.67 -10.49
N LEU A 155 21.14 -12.61 -9.34
CA LEU A 155 21.51 -11.82 -8.16
C LEU A 155 21.93 -12.76 -7.04
N ASP A 156 22.94 -12.38 -6.27
CA ASP A 156 23.34 -13.13 -5.10
C ASP A 156 22.64 -12.60 -3.81
N ARG A 157 22.94 -13.27 -2.69
CA ARG A 157 22.32 -12.95 -1.41
C ARG A 157 22.69 -11.56 -0.88
N GLU A 158 23.88 -11.07 -1.22
CA GLU A 158 24.37 -9.76 -0.79
C GLU A 158 23.63 -8.65 -1.51
N ASP A 159 23.31 -8.84 -2.78
CA ASP A 159 22.52 -7.91 -3.58
C ASP A 159 21.11 -7.73 -3.01
N ILE A 160 20.50 -8.79 -2.47
CA ILE A 160 19.16 -8.76 -1.90
C ILE A 160 19.12 -8.10 -0.52
N CYS A 161 20.13 -8.32 0.32
CA CYS A 161 20.22 -7.66 1.62
C CYS A 161 20.22 -6.13 1.50
N PHE A 162 20.71 -5.60 0.39
CA PHE A 162 20.66 -4.17 0.10
C PHE A 162 19.21 -3.65 -0.05
N PHE A 163 18.29 -4.49 -0.50
CA PHE A 163 16.88 -4.14 -0.69
C PHE A 163 15.97 -4.46 0.51
N GLY A 164 16.53 -4.86 1.64
CA GLY A 164 15.79 -5.09 2.88
C GLY A 164 14.99 -6.40 2.92
N PHE A 165 15.36 -7.39 2.11
CA PHE A 165 14.79 -8.74 2.21
C PHE A 165 15.57 -9.57 3.23
N SER A 166 14.86 -10.24 4.12
CA SER A 166 15.42 -11.29 4.95
C SER A 166 14.90 -12.65 4.49
N ASP A 167 15.82 -13.58 4.27
CA ASP A 167 15.51 -14.99 4.05
C ASP A 167 15.15 -15.63 5.40
N ASP A 168 13.95 -16.13 5.54
CA ASP A 168 13.70 -17.12 6.55
C ASP A 168 14.18 -18.49 6.03
N SER A 169 14.46 -19.42 6.93
CA SER A 169 14.93 -20.78 6.62
C SER A 169 13.95 -21.60 5.75
N THR A 170 12.82 -21.04 5.33
CA THR A 170 11.77 -21.67 4.52
C THR A 170 11.73 -21.13 3.09
N GLY A 171 12.60 -20.18 2.74
CA GLY A 171 12.65 -19.56 1.41
C GLY A 171 11.57 -18.50 1.18
N ASN A 172 10.88 -18.08 2.23
CA ASN A 172 9.96 -16.95 2.16
C ASN A 172 10.73 -15.65 2.40
N TYR A 173 10.67 -14.76 1.44
CA TYR A 173 11.32 -13.45 1.52
C TYR A 173 10.43 -12.48 2.28
N PHE A 174 10.66 -12.37 3.59
CA PHE A 174 10.07 -11.31 4.39
C PHE A 174 10.93 -10.06 4.32
N ASN A 175 10.28 -8.95 4.18
CA ASN A 175 10.92 -7.67 4.39
C ASN A 175 11.45 -7.59 5.84
N SER A 176 12.75 -7.33 5.98
CA SER A 176 13.41 -7.15 7.29
C SER A 176 12.80 -6.04 8.15
N ASN A 177 11.95 -5.20 7.58
CA ASN A 177 11.23 -4.14 8.28
C ASN A 177 9.92 -4.62 8.94
N THR A 178 9.53 -5.88 8.77
CA THR A 178 8.47 -6.52 9.52
C THR A 178 9.05 -7.32 10.68
N SER A 179 8.71 -6.91 11.88
CA SER A 179 9.12 -7.64 13.09
C SER A 179 8.09 -8.72 13.43
N PRO A 180 8.52 -9.91 13.91
CA PRO A 180 7.61 -10.92 14.43
C PRO A 180 6.78 -10.41 15.63
N ASN A 181 7.12 -9.25 16.16
CA ASN A 181 6.40 -8.58 17.25
C ASN A 181 5.29 -7.61 16.77
N GLY A 182 4.79 -7.77 15.56
CA GLY A 182 3.72 -6.93 15.01
C GLY A 182 4.18 -5.52 14.64
N GLU A 183 5.46 -5.33 14.36
CA GLU A 183 5.97 -4.03 13.95
C GLU A 183 6.12 -3.96 12.43
N VAL A 184 5.67 -2.86 11.84
CA VAL A 184 5.91 -2.49 10.44
C VAL A 184 6.45 -1.07 10.39
N ASN A 185 7.56 -0.89 9.70
CA ASN A 185 8.24 0.40 9.60
C ASN A 185 8.39 0.77 8.13
N PHE A 186 8.04 2.01 7.82
CA PHE A 186 8.29 2.60 6.50
C PHE A 186 9.43 3.61 6.62
N PRO A 187 10.11 3.94 5.53
CA PRO A 187 11.09 5.01 5.52
C PRO A 187 10.48 6.31 6.04
N ALA A 188 11.26 7.06 6.80
CA ALA A 188 10.85 8.39 7.24
C ALA A 188 10.64 9.31 6.03
N ILE A 189 9.66 10.18 6.13
CA ILE A 189 9.32 11.13 5.06
C ILE A 189 9.50 12.56 5.52
N LYS A 190 9.76 13.46 4.54
CA LYS A 190 9.74 14.90 4.72
C LYS A 190 8.66 15.50 3.85
N LEU A 191 7.80 16.31 4.44
CA LEU A 191 6.74 17.00 3.72
C LEU A 191 7.10 18.47 3.56
N GLY A 192 7.13 18.93 2.32
CA GLY A 192 7.56 20.29 1.96
C GLY A 192 6.44 21.32 1.96
N THR A 193 5.19 20.92 2.16
CA THR A 193 4.04 21.83 2.09
C THR A 193 3.16 21.72 3.32
N PRO A 194 2.75 22.83 3.93
CA PRO A 194 1.84 22.80 5.08
C PRO A 194 0.43 22.37 4.66
N GLY A 195 -0.31 21.80 5.61
CA GLY A 195 -1.71 21.41 5.44
C GLY A 195 -2.08 20.15 6.20
N ASN A 196 -3.31 19.69 5.99
CA ASN A 196 -3.82 18.47 6.60
C ASN A 196 -3.50 17.27 5.72
N TYR A 197 -2.98 16.23 6.35
CA TYR A 197 -2.60 14.98 5.71
C TYR A 197 -3.33 13.80 6.36
N ALA A 198 -3.43 12.73 5.62
CA ALA A 198 -3.85 11.44 6.12
C ALA A 198 -2.91 10.35 5.59
N ILE A 199 -2.60 9.38 6.43
CA ILE A 199 -1.91 8.16 6.02
C ILE A 199 -2.80 6.96 6.33
N TRP A 200 -2.99 6.09 5.35
CA TRP A 200 -3.63 4.79 5.50
C TRP A 200 -2.53 3.74 5.54
N VAL A 201 -2.51 2.96 6.59
CA VAL A 201 -1.56 1.86 6.77
C VAL A 201 -2.31 0.55 6.64
N GLN A 202 -1.78 -0.35 5.84
CA GLN A 202 -2.35 -1.66 5.57
C GLN A 202 -1.36 -2.76 5.91
N VAL A 203 -1.84 -3.75 6.62
CA VAL A 203 -1.09 -4.97 6.99
C VAL A 203 -2.00 -6.19 6.87
N LYS A 204 -1.41 -7.38 6.73
CA LYS A 204 -2.17 -8.64 6.74
C LYS A 204 -1.85 -9.42 8.01
N SER A 205 -2.88 -9.90 8.68
CA SER A 205 -2.76 -10.74 9.88
C SER A 205 -3.97 -11.67 10.00
N ALA A 206 -3.74 -12.93 10.33
CA ALA A 206 -4.76 -13.97 10.41
C ALA A 206 -5.62 -14.06 9.12
N GLY A 207 -4.96 -13.99 7.95
CA GLY A 207 -5.58 -14.08 6.64
C GLY A 207 -6.42 -12.85 6.24
N LYS A 208 -6.36 -11.75 7.00
CA LYS A 208 -7.17 -10.55 6.75
C LYS A 208 -6.30 -9.31 6.59
N VAL A 209 -6.64 -8.48 5.61
CA VAL A 209 -6.05 -7.15 5.47
C VAL A 209 -6.72 -6.21 6.46
N ILE A 210 -5.89 -5.55 7.28
CA ILE A 210 -6.28 -4.54 8.26
C ILE A 210 -5.82 -3.19 7.71
N THR A 211 -6.73 -2.25 7.61
CA THR A 211 -6.43 -0.88 7.18
C THR A 211 -6.79 0.11 8.28
N GLN A 212 -5.87 0.98 8.64
CA GLN A 212 -6.12 2.04 9.60
C GLN A 212 -5.63 3.38 9.08
N LYS A 213 -6.45 4.41 9.30
CA LYS A 213 -6.17 5.79 8.90
C LYS A 213 -5.66 6.59 10.09
N PHE A 214 -4.67 7.45 9.83
CA PHE A 214 -4.17 8.45 10.78
C PHE A 214 -4.22 9.83 10.11
N ASP A 215 -4.82 10.79 10.78
CA ASP A 215 -4.82 12.20 10.36
C ASP A 215 -3.76 12.96 11.15
N PHE A 216 -3.06 13.88 10.49
CA PHE A 216 -2.09 14.78 11.10
C PHE A 216 -1.98 16.08 10.30
N GLU A 217 -1.34 17.09 10.89
CA GLU A 217 -1.13 18.39 10.26
C GLU A 217 0.37 18.63 10.03
N VAL A 218 0.68 19.33 8.95
CA VAL A 218 2.01 19.91 8.72
C VAL A 218 1.85 21.42 8.78
N ILE A 219 2.59 22.05 9.68
CA ILE A 219 2.59 23.50 9.94
C ILE A 219 3.90 24.12 9.46
N ARG A 220 3.92 25.44 9.35
CA ARG A 220 5.12 26.20 8.93
C ARG A 220 6.12 26.32 10.06
#